data_392fe2b609c6728889b19d4e6c44779e
#
_entry.id   392fe2b609c6728889b19d4e6c44779e
#
_cell.length_a   1.000
_cell.length_b   1.000
_cell.length_c   1.000
_cell.angle_alpha   90.00
_cell.angle_beta   90.00
_cell.angle_gamma   90.00
#
_symmetry.space_group_name_H-M   'P 1'
#
loop_
_entity.id
_entity.type
_entity.pdbx_description
1 polymer ?
#
loop_
_entity_poly.entity_id
_entity_poly.type
_entity_poly.pdbx_seq_one_letter_code
_entity_poly.pdbx_strand_id
1 'polypeptide(L)'
;MKAAIYHGTADVRVEEVAKPVIGAGELLVKVKACAICGGDLRTFRHGHKAIHPPIILGHEISGVIEEVGAGIERYHVGDRVIVAPGIGCGACSYCLSGRQHLCYTRETIAHHYDGGFAEYVRIPANAVRAGNVNFIPDEVDYLAASLSEPLACVINGQEAMDIQLGDTVAVIGAGPIGIMHAELARARGAGKIFLLNRSKNRLDAARDLNYDAYIETGADGGVQAVLDATNGLGANVVIVTAGSAAAQRAGIEMTGKMGKVCLFAGLPKDTPELTFDVNFVHYRQITLYGTFSSAPRHNALAVELIRSGKINADRILTHAVSLDDIVHGFDLVEHRAGMRVTVVPHLEELAEDLARHPDLVVSKG
;
A
#
# COMPACT_ATOMS: atom_id res chain seq x y z
N MET A 1 -23.94 12.51 7.17
CA MET A 1 -23.09 11.90 6.16
C MET A 1 -23.16 10.39 6.26
N LYS A 2 -22.99 9.67 5.14
CA LYS A 2 -22.82 8.22 5.15
C LYS A 2 -21.41 7.83 5.58
N ALA A 3 -21.29 6.77 6.37
CA ALA A 3 -20.02 6.17 6.78
C ALA A 3 -20.16 4.66 6.97
N ALA A 4 -19.13 3.90 6.60
CA ALA A 4 -19.04 2.47 6.88
C ALA A 4 -18.36 2.26 8.25
N ILE A 5 -19.15 2.00 9.27
CA ILE A 5 -18.69 1.90 10.64
C ILE A 5 -18.35 0.44 10.98
N TYR A 6 -17.14 0.22 11.43
CA TYR A 6 -16.71 -1.05 11.97
C TYR A 6 -17.14 -1.16 13.43
N HIS A 7 -18.07 -2.08 13.71
CA HIS A 7 -18.59 -2.37 15.05
C HIS A 7 -17.89 -3.54 15.75
N GLY A 8 -17.11 -4.31 14.98
CA GLY A 8 -16.39 -5.48 15.47
C GLY A 8 -16.12 -6.50 14.37
N THR A 9 -15.62 -7.66 14.75
CA THR A 9 -15.26 -8.73 13.80
C THR A 9 -16.47 -9.13 12.95
N ALA A 10 -16.31 -9.07 11.63
CA ALA A 10 -17.30 -9.33 10.60
C ALA A 10 -18.56 -8.42 10.67
N ASP A 11 -18.44 -7.26 11.32
CA ASP A 11 -19.56 -6.32 11.46
C ASP A 11 -19.12 -4.92 11.01
N VAL A 12 -19.41 -4.60 9.74
CA VAL A 12 -19.31 -3.27 9.14
C VAL A 12 -20.66 -2.89 8.59
N ARG A 13 -21.14 -1.71 8.97
CA ARG A 13 -22.48 -1.21 8.59
C ARG A 13 -22.34 0.18 7.98
N VAL A 14 -23.07 0.44 6.90
CA VAL A 14 -23.20 1.79 6.36
C VAL A 14 -24.32 2.51 7.10
N GLU A 15 -23.99 3.59 7.76
CA GLU A 15 -24.90 4.35 8.62
C GLU A 15 -24.86 5.84 8.29
N GLU A 16 -25.97 6.51 8.59
CA GLU A 16 -26.02 7.97 8.61
C GLU A 16 -25.52 8.50 9.95
N VAL A 17 -24.45 9.28 9.91
CA VAL A 17 -23.83 9.88 11.09
C VAL A 17 -23.65 11.40 10.92
N ALA A 18 -23.40 12.11 12.01
CA ALA A 18 -23.08 13.53 11.92
C ALA A 18 -21.80 13.77 11.12
N LYS A 19 -21.79 14.78 10.25
CA LYS A 19 -20.55 15.25 9.58
C LYS A 19 -19.58 15.73 10.66
N PRO A 20 -18.29 15.34 10.62
CA PRO A 20 -17.31 15.76 11.60
C PRO A 20 -17.18 17.28 11.68
N VAL A 21 -17.13 17.81 12.89
CA VAL A 21 -16.82 19.22 13.14
C VAL A 21 -15.32 19.35 13.39
N ILE A 22 -14.68 20.30 12.73
CA ILE A 22 -13.25 20.55 12.88
C ILE A 22 -12.95 21.71 13.84
N GLY A 23 -11.80 21.61 14.50
CA GLY A 23 -11.23 22.63 15.36
C GLY A 23 -10.08 23.40 14.68
N ALA A 24 -9.42 24.27 15.47
CA ALA A 24 -8.24 24.98 15.03
C ALA A 24 -7.11 23.98 14.65
N GLY A 25 -6.45 24.21 13.53
CA GLY A 25 -5.34 23.39 13.04
C GLY A 25 -5.78 22.07 12.37
N GLU A 26 -7.07 21.78 12.24
CA GLU A 26 -7.64 20.58 11.64
C GLU A 26 -8.15 20.85 10.22
N LEU A 27 -8.25 19.80 9.41
CA LEU A 27 -8.87 19.86 8.08
C LEU A 27 -10.06 18.89 8.02
N LEU A 28 -11.08 19.26 7.27
CA LEU A 28 -12.11 18.34 6.82
C LEU A 28 -11.87 18.01 5.36
N VAL A 29 -11.73 16.74 5.05
CA VAL A 29 -11.53 16.26 3.66
C VAL A 29 -12.81 15.54 3.22
N LYS A 30 -13.41 15.99 2.10
CA LYS A 30 -14.41 15.22 1.37
C LYS A 30 -13.71 14.10 0.63
N VAL A 31 -13.97 12.87 1.02
CA VAL A 31 -13.34 11.68 0.43
C VAL A 31 -13.87 11.47 -0.97
N LYS A 32 -12.98 11.34 -1.93
CA LYS A 32 -13.30 11.00 -3.32
C LYS A 32 -13.06 9.52 -3.59
N ALA A 33 -11.96 8.99 -3.08
CA ALA A 33 -11.64 7.57 -3.18
C ALA A 33 -10.83 7.11 -1.97
N CYS A 34 -11.10 5.89 -1.51
CA CYS A 34 -10.33 5.24 -0.45
C CYS A 34 -10.14 3.76 -0.80
N ALA A 35 -8.91 3.32 -1.08
CA ALA A 35 -8.68 1.94 -1.46
C ALA A 35 -8.69 1.00 -0.25
N ILE A 36 -9.10 -0.25 -0.47
CA ILE A 36 -9.18 -1.28 0.58
C ILE A 36 -7.81 -1.96 0.72
N CYS A 37 -7.21 -1.81 1.91
CA CYS A 37 -5.98 -2.51 2.28
C CYS A 37 -6.26 -3.94 2.76
N GLY A 38 -5.34 -4.86 2.53
CA GLY A 38 -5.37 -6.18 3.18
C GLY A 38 -5.35 -6.10 4.71
N GLY A 39 -4.90 -4.97 5.28
CA GLY A 39 -4.98 -4.66 6.71
C GLY A 39 -6.42 -4.41 7.18
N ASP A 40 -7.21 -3.69 6.39
CA ASP A 40 -8.63 -3.43 6.67
C ASP A 40 -9.42 -4.75 6.65
N LEU A 41 -9.21 -5.57 5.61
CA LEU A 41 -9.81 -6.91 5.53
C LEU A 41 -9.44 -7.78 6.74
N ARG A 42 -8.16 -7.77 7.14
CA ARG A 42 -7.70 -8.55 8.31
C ARG A 42 -8.36 -8.04 9.60
N THR A 43 -8.51 -6.73 9.74
CA THR A 43 -9.22 -6.12 10.88
C THR A 43 -10.69 -6.53 10.88
N PHE A 44 -11.34 -6.45 9.71
CA PHE A 44 -12.72 -6.89 9.54
C PHE A 44 -12.90 -8.37 9.94
N ARG A 45 -12.00 -9.28 9.52
CA ARG A 45 -12.12 -10.72 9.76
C ARG A 45 -11.68 -11.17 11.16
N HIS A 46 -10.68 -10.51 11.75
CA HIS A 46 -10.01 -11.02 12.96
C HIS A 46 -9.86 -9.98 14.08
N GLY A 47 -10.33 -8.76 13.87
CA GLY A 47 -10.09 -7.65 14.78
C GLY A 47 -8.61 -7.17 14.77
N HIS A 48 -8.38 -6.07 15.46
CA HIS A 48 -7.05 -5.49 15.62
C HIS A 48 -6.88 -4.88 17.01
N LYS A 49 -5.76 -5.17 17.71
CA LYS A 49 -5.54 -4.75 19.10
C LYS A 49 -5.55 -3.24 19.35
N ALA A 50 -5.14 -2.46 18.35
CA ALA A 50 -5.08 -1.00 18.43
C ALA A 50 -6.32 -0.31 17.85
N ILE A 51 -7.34 -1.07 17.43
CA ILE A 51 -8.58 -0.53 16.88
C ILE A 51 -9.70 -0.82 17.85
N HIS A 52 -10.37 0.23 18.29
CA HIS A 52 -11.46 0.14 19.26
C HIS A 52 -12.78 0.54 18.61
N PRO A 53 -13.65 -0.42 18.29
CA PRO A 53 -14.97 -0.12 17.71
C PRO A 53 -15.87 0.67 18.70
N PRO A 54 -16.82 1.50 18.21
CA PRO A 54 -17.08 1.75 16.80
C PRO A 54 -16.06 2.74 16.19
N ILE A 55 -15.63 2.49 14.94
CA ILE A 55 -14.70 3.35 14.22
C ILE A 55 -14.87 3.19 12.71
N ILE A 56 -14.53 4.20 11.93
CA ILE A 56 -14.48 4.12 10.48
C ILE A 56 -13.07 3.66 10.06
N LEU A 57 -12.99 2.58 9.26
CA LEU A 57 -11.73 2.08 8.69
C LEU A 57 -11.38 2.84 7.39
N GLY A 58 -10.32 2.35 6.68
CA GLY A 58 -9.84 2.94 5.41
C GLY A 58 -8.79 4.02 5.64
N HIS A 59 -7.58 3.78 5.13
CA HIS A 59 -6.42 4.66 5.36
C HIS A 59 -5.67 5.01 4.07
N GLU A 60 -6.17 4.65 2.90
CA GLU A 60 -5.61 4.93 1.59
C GLU A 60 -6.46 6.01 0.91
N ILE A 61 -6.42 7.23 1.42
CA ILE A 61 -7.40 8.30 1.20
C ILE A 61 -6.91 9.28 0.16
N SER A 62 -7.76 9.58 -0.82
CA SER A 62 -7.67 10.73 -1.70
C SER A 62 -8.97 11.55 -1.66
N GLY A 63 -8.89 12.87 -1.75
CA GLY A 63 -10.06 13.72 -1.63
C GLY A 63 -9.77 15.19 -1.88
N VAL A 64 -10.73 16.01 -1.52
CA VAL A 64 -10.66 17.48 -1.63
C VAL A 64 -10.91 18.10 -0.26
N ILE A 65 -10.17 19.15 0.06
CA ILE A 65 -10.36 19.89 1.30
C ILE A 65 -11.72 20.61 1.25
N GLU A 66 -12.60 20.26 2.16
CA GLU A 66 -13.93 20.83 2.32
C GLU A 66 -13.95 22.00 3.30
N GLU A 67 -13.21 21.89 4.42
CA GLU A 67 -13.12 22.93 5.44
C GLU A 67 -11.70 23.02 5.99
N VAL A 68 -11.26 24.24 6.33
CA VAL A 68 -9.94 24.54 6.89
C VAL A 68 -10.10 25.19 8.25
N GLY A 69 -9.54 24.57 9.27
CA GLY A 69 -9.55 25.09 10.65
C GLY A 69 -8.64 26.31 10.84
N ALA A 70 -8.96 27.13 11.81
CA ALA A 70 -8.19 28.33 12.10
C ALA A 70 -6.70 28.05 12.34
N GLY A 71 -5.83 28.97 11.88
CA GLY A 71 -4.38 28.89 12.04
C GLY A 71 -3.65 28.05 10.97
N ILE A 72 -4.33 27.64 9.92
CA ILE A 72 -3.73 26.97 8.76
C ILE A 72 -3.63 27.96 7.60
N GLU A 73 -2.44 28.17 7.06
CA GLU A 73 -2.17 29.05 5.91
C GLU A 73 -1.85 28.29 4.63
N ARG A 74 -1.37 27.04 4.77
CA ARG A 74 -0.85 26.23 3.66
C ARG A 74 -1.95 25.62 2.79
N TYR A 75 -3.09 25.33 3.36
CA TYR A 75 -4.18 24.58 2.71
C TYR A 75 -5.40 25.45 2.55
N HIS A 76 -6.13 25.24 1.43
CA HIS A 76 -7.34 25.99 1.08
C HIS A 76 -8.48 25.04 0.75
N VAL A 77 -9.71 25.50 0.91
CA VAL A 77 -10.89 24.77 0.44
C VAL A 77 -10.78 24.59 -1.09
N GLY A 78 -11.01 23.35 -1.54
CA GLY A 78 -10.87 22.96 -2.93
C GLY A 78 -9.53 22.31 -3.28
N ASP A 79 -8.51 22.38 -2.41
CA ASP A 79 -7.25 21.70 -2.64
C ASP A 79 -7.44 20.18 -2.71
N ARG A 80 -6.86 19.56 -3.74
CA ARG A 80 -6.86 18.13 -3.97
C ARG A 80 -5.74 17.46 -3.17
N VAL A 81 -6.06 16.50 -2.32
CA VAL A 81 -5.08 15.95 -1.36
C VAL A 81 -5.18 14.43 -1.18
N ILE A 82 -4.03 13.83 -0.85
CA ILE A 82 -3.95 12.51 -0.24
C ILE A 82 -3.55 12.64 1.23
N VAL A 83 -3.89 11.62 2.03
CA VAL A 83 -3.58 11.60 3.46
C VAL A 83 -2.68 10.41 3.80
N ALA A 84 -1.44 10.68 4.22
CA ALA A 84 -0.56 9.66 4.78
C ALA A 84 -1.07 9.26 6.19
N PRO A 85 -1.35 7.98 6.46
CA PRO A 85 -2.07 7.61 7.69
C PRO A 85 -1.21 7.65 8.96
N GLY A 86 0.09 7.44 8.86
CA GLY A 86 0.98 7.34 10.04
C GLY A 86 1.43 8.70 10.56
N ILE A 87 1.01 9.07 11.77
CA ILE A 87 1.26 10.38 12.38
C ILE A 87 2.40 10.26 13.40
N GLY A 88 3.53 10.91 13.15
CA GLY A 88 4.64 10.99 14.08
C GLY A 88 4.48 12.12 15.10
N CYS A 89 5.15 12.03 16.24
CA CYS A 89 5.14 13.07 17.26
C CYS A 89 5.89 14.37 16.86
N GLY A 90 6.67 14.33 15.79
CA GLY A 90 7.46 15.45 15.29
C GLY A 90 8.76 15.76 16.06
N ALA A 91 8.99 15.17 17.24
CA ALA A 91 10.08 15.54 18.13
C ALA A 91 11.10 14.42 18.42
N CYS A 92 10.75 13.14 18.27
CA CYS A 92 11.68 12.05 18.53
C CYS A 92 12.72 11.90 17.39
N SER A 93 13.83 11.19 17.65
CA SER A 93 14.92 10.98 16.69
C SER A 93 14.46 10.42 15.35
N TYR A 94 13.45 9.53 15.35
CA TYR A 94 12.87 9.00 14.12
C TYR A 94 12.12 10.06 13.34
N CYS A 95 11.29 10.88 14.00
CA CYS A 95 10.56 11.95 13.32
C CYS A 95 11.52 13.00 12.75
N LEU A 96 12.53 13.40 13.51
CA LEU A 96 13.53 14.39 13.08
C LEU A 96 14.42 13.89 11.93
N SER A 97 14.57 12.57 11.78
CA SER A 97 15.30 11.95 10.66
C SER A 97 14.40 11.55 9.47
N GLY A 98 13.14 12.02 9.41
CA GLY A 98 12.22 11.72 8.31
C GLY A 98 11.65 10.28 8.31
N ARG A 99 11.72 9.61 9.47
CA ARG A 99 11.23 8.22 9.67
C ARG A 99 10.04 8.17 10.61
N GLN A 100 9.04 9.04 10.39
CA GLN A 100 7.86 9.17 11.24
C GLN A 100 7.12 7.84 11.45
N HIS A 101 7.18 6.93 10.49
CA HIS A 101 6.59 5.58 10.59
C HIS A 101 7.19 4.73 11.72
N LEU A 102 8.38 5.07 12.22
CA LEU A 102 9.05 4.42 13.35
C LEU A 102 8.94 5.22 14.66
N CYS A 103 8.09 6.26 14.70
CA CYS A 103 7.88 7.06 15.90
C CYS A 103 7.40 6.21 17.07
N TYR A 104 7.96 6.44 18.27
CA TYR A 104 7.61 5.68 19.49
C TYR A 104 6.16 5.86 19.93
N THR A 105 5.57 7.02 19.64
CA THR A 105 4.17 7.36 19.96
C THR A 105 3.37 7.60 18.70
N ARG A 106 3.57 6.74 17.68
CA ARG A 106 2.89 6.86 16.41
C ARG A 106 1.39 6.62 16.55
N GLU A 107 0.60 7.57 16.08
CA GLU A 107 -0.82 7.40 15.86
C GLU A 107 -1.12 7.07 14.37
N THR A 108 -2.33 6.66 14.06
CA THR A 108 -2.67 6.26 12.69
C THR A 108 -4.14 6.58 12.41
N ILE A 109 -4.43 7.21 11.28
CA ILE A 109 -5.78 7.35 10.70
C ILE A 109 -6.35 5.95 10.49
N ALA A 110 -7.65 5.76 10.73
CA ALA A 110 -8.37 4.50 10.73
C ALA A 110 -8.01 3.52 11.87
N HIS A 111 -7.17 3.94 12.83
CA HIS A 111 -6.89 3.15 14.05
C HIS A 111 -7.13 3.95 15.32
N HIS A 112 -6.64 5.18 15.38
CA HIS A 112 -6.78 6.10 16.53
C HIS A 112 -7.77 7.23 16.22
N TYR A 113 -8.03 7.46 14.97
CA TYR A 113 -8.96 8.42 14.39
C TYR A 113 -9.78 7.72 13.32
N ASP A 114 -10.97 8.24 13.02
CA ASP A 114 -11.78 7.74 11.92
C ASP A 114 -11.03 7.81 10.57
N GLY A 115 -11.30 6.84 9.72
CA GLY A 115 -10.69 6.68 8.40
C GLY A 115 -11.58 7.16 7.26
N GLY A 116 -11.22 6.73 6.04
CA GLY A 116 -11.77 7.23 4.78
C GLY A 116 -12.92 6.41 4.19
N PHE A 117 -13.42 5.36 4.84
CA PHE A 117 -14.63 4.68 4.36
C PHE A 117 -15.89 5.45 4.76
N ALA A 118 -15.93 6.74 4.39
CA ALA A 118 -16.99 7.70 4.66
C ALA A 118 -16.98 8.81 3.62
N GLU A 119 -18.03 9.62 3.57
CA GLU A 119 -18.09 10.81 2.71
C GLU A 119 -17.10 11.90 3.13
N TYR A 120 -16.81 12.01 4.42
CA TYR A 120 -15.88 13.00 4.98
C TYR A 120 -15.01 12.39 6.07
N VAL A 121 -13.76 12.85 6.14
CA VAL A 121 -12.81 12.49 7.18
C VAL A 121 -12.19 13.73 7.80
N ARG A 122 -12.12 13.78 9.14
CA ARG A 122 -11.42 14.82 9.89
C ARG A 122 -9.94 14.47 9.98
N ILE A 123 -9.09 15.37 9.55
CA ILE A 123 -7.63 15.24 9.70
C ILE A 123 -7.19 16.03 10.92
N PRO A 124 -6.69 15.35 11.97
CA PRO A 124 -6.35 15.99 13.23
C PRO A 124 -5.15 16.94 13.10
N ALA A 125 -5.09 17.95 13.95
CA ALA A 125 -4.09 19.01 13.88
C ALA A 125 -2.63 18.50 13.95
N ASN A 126 -2.37 17.39 14.67
CA ASN A 126 -1.05 16.77 14.72
C ASN A 126 -0.65 16.17 13.37
N ALA A 127 -1.58 15.58 12.61
CA ALA A 127 -1.35 15.07 11.26
C ALA A 127 -1.05 16.21 10.27
N VAL A 128 -1.81 17.30 10.34
CA VAL A 128 -1.58 18.48 9.50
C VAL A 128 -0.18 19.06 9.75
N ARG A 129 0.21 19.24 11.03
CA ARG A 129 1.54 19.74 11.41
C ARG A 129 2.68 18.78 11.04
N ALA A 130 2.44 17.47 11.07
CA ALA A 130 3.45 16.46 10.73
C ALA A 130 3.63 16.27 9.22
N GLY A 131 2.87 16.99 8.37
CA GLY A 131 2.99 16.94 6.92
C GLY A 131 2.31 15.73 6.29
N ASN A 132 1.32 15.15 6.97
CA ASN A 132 0.61 13.95 6.49
C ASN A 132 -0.33 14.24 5.32
N VAL A 133 -0.66 15.51 5.03
CA VAL A 133 -1.51 15.92 3.91
C VAL A 133 -0.62 16.38 2.75
N ASN A 134 -0.75 15.72 1.59
CA ASN A 134 0.05 16.02 0.41
C ASN A 134 -0.88 16.37 -0.76
N PHE A 135 -0.50 17.34 -1.58
CA PHE A 135 -1.28 17.78 -2.73
C PHE A 135 -1.30 16.73 -3.85
N ILE A 136 -2.41 16.65 -4.55
CA ILE A 136 -2.58 15.88 -5.79
C ILE A 136 -2.49 16.86 -6.96
N PRO A 137 -1.51 16.70 -7.90
CA PRO A 137 -1.45 17.47 -9.13
C PRO A 137 -2.69 17.23 -10.02
N ASP A 138 -3.03 18.20 -10.87
CA ASP A 138 -4.23 18.14 -11.71
C ASP A 138 -4.23 16.96 -12.70
N GLU A 139 -3.05 16.48 -13.09
CA GLU A 139 -2.88 15.35 -14.01
C GLU A 139 -3.23 13.99 -13.37
N VAL A 140 -3.23 13.90 -12.03
CA VAL A 140 -3.52 12.67 -11.29
C VAL A 140 -4.96 12.68 -10.80
N ASP A 141 -5.76 11.71 -11.21
CA ASP A 141 -7.13 11.55 -10.72
C ASP A 141 -7.17 10.96 -9.28
N TYR A 142 -8.36 11.02 -8.64
CA TYR A 142 -8.49 10.57 -7.25
C TYR A 142 -8.35 9.06 -7.09
N LEU A 143 -8.74 8.26 -8.09
CA LEU A 143 -8.60 6.80 -8.04
C LEU A 143 -7.12 6.42 -8.05
N ALA A 144 -6.35 6.97 -8.99
CA ALA A 144 -4.91 6.77 -9.05
C ALA A 144 -4.20 7.30 -7.79
N ALA A 145 -4.61 8.47 -7.28
CA ALA A 145 -4.06 9.06 -6.07
C ALA A 145 -4.29 8.19 -4.81
N SER A 146 -5.38 7.40 -4.74
CA SER A 146 -5.63 6.48 -3.63
C SER A 146 -4.57 5.38 -3.50
N LEU A 147 -3.82 5.10 -4.58
CA LEU A 147 -2.70 4.16 -4.55
C LEU A 147 -1.43 4.71 -3.90
N SER A 148 -1.38 6.01 -3.57
CA SER A 148 -0.16 6.63 -3.05
C SER A 148 0.27 6.06 -1.69
N GLU A 149 -0.67 5.67 -0.81
CA GLU A 149 -0.32 5.08 0.49
C GLU A 149 0.38 3.72 0.35
N PRO A 150 -0.19 2.70 -0.32
CA PRO A 150 0.50 1.43 -0.50
C PRO A 150 1.79 1.57 -1.32
N LEU A 151 1.83 2.46 -2.31
CA LEU A 151 3.05 2.76 -3.06
C LEU A 151 4.12 3.41 -2.17
N ALA A 152 3.74 4.28 -1.22
CA ALA A 152 4.66 4.85 -0.24
C ALA A 152 5.29 3.77 0.65
N CYS A 153 4.55 2.73 1.04
CA CYS A 153 5.09 1.58 1.74
C CYS A 153 6.10 0.81 0.86
N VAL A 154 5.80 0.63 -0.42
CA VAL A 154 6.70 0.02 -1.41
C VAL A 154 7.99 0.83 -1.56
N ILE A 155 7.89 2.16 -1.65
CA ILE A 155 9.05 3.07 -1.71
C ILE A 155 9.94 2.90 -0.48
N ASN A 156 9.35 2.93 0.73
CA ASN A 156 10.08 2.69 1.97
C ASN A 156 10.79 1.33 1.98
N GLY A 157 10.13 0.29 1.49
CA GLY A 157 10.69 -1.07 1.41
C GLY A 157 11.89 -1.16 0.45
N GLN A 158 11.91 -0.37 -0.61
CA GLN A 158 13.00 -0.38 -1.59
C GLN A 158 14.12 0.63 -1.32
N GLU A 159 13.94 1.59 -0.41
CA GLU A 159 15.02 2.57 -0.13
C GLU A 159 16.32 1.90 0.35
N ALA A 160 16.21 0.90 1.22
CA ALA A 160 17.39 0.17 1.72
C ALA A 160 17.90 -0.88 0.74
N MET A 161 17.16 -1.20 -0.31
CA MET A 161 17.56 -2.20 -1.31
C MET A 161 18.61 -1.66 -2.27
N ASP A 162 18.66 -0.33 -2.47
CA ASP A 162 19.66 0.34 -3.30
C ASP A 162 19.85 -0.40 -4.65
N ILE A 163 18.74 -0.53 -5.38
CA ILE A 163 18.69 -1.22 -6.67
C ILE A 163 19.54 -0.43 -7.68
N GLN A 164 20.50 -1.11 -8.31
CA GLN A 164 21.42 -0.54 -9.27
C GLN A 164 20.99 -0.83 -10.70
N LEU A 165 21.53 -0.05 -11.65
CA LEU A 165 21.37 -0.30 -13.07
C LEU A 165 21.86 -1.70 -13.42
N GLY A 166 20.99 -2.49 -14.07
CA GLY A 166 21.31 -3.83 -14.51
C GLY A 166 21.06 -4.93 -13.47
N ASP A 167 20.69 -4.60 -12.24
CA ASP A 167 20.35 -5.60 -11.22
C ASP A 167 19.22 -6.53 -11.67
N THR A 168 19.32 -7.81 -11.27
CA THR A 168 18.21 -8.75 -11.33
C THR A 168 17.40 -8.66 -10.05
N VAL A 169 16.12 -8.31 -10.17
CA VAL A 169 15.19 -8.21 -9.04
C VAL A 169 14.15 -9.33 -9.11
N ALA A 170 14.04 -10.13 -8.06
CA ALA A 170 13.00 -11.16 -7.93
C ALA A 170 11.94 -10.68 -6.92
N VAL A 171 10.67 -10.70 -7.33
CA VAL A 171 9.53 -10.32 -6.48
C VAL A 171 8.66 -11.53 -6.21
N ILE A 172 8.57 -11.95 -4.97
CA ILE A 172 7.73 -13.09 -4.53
C ILE A 172 6.38 -12.56 -4.07
N GLY A 173 5.36 -12.80 -4.91
CA GLY A 173 3.98 -12.39 -4.73
C GLY A 173 3.51 -11.47 -5.87
N ALA A 174 2.59 -11.97 -6.71
CA ALA A 174 1.99 -11.24 -7.84
C ALA A 174 0.65 -10.57 -7.46
N GLY A 175 0.57 -10.01 -6.26
CA GLY A 175 -0.51 -9.13 -5.84
C GLY A 175 -0.20 -7.65 -6.15
N PRO A 176 -1.11 -6.71 -5.80
CA PRO A 176 -0.92 -5.29 -6.11
C PRO A 176 0.40 -4.74 -5.54
N ILE A 177 0.78 -5.13 -4.34
CA ILE A 177 2.05 -4.72 -3.71
C ILE A 177 3.25 -5.27 -4.50
N GLY A 178 3.21 -6.53 -4.94
CA GLY A 178 4.28 -7.12 -5.75
C GLY A 178 4.44 -6.45 -7.10
N ILE A 179 3.33 -6.12 -7.76
CA ILE A 179 3.34 -5.36 -9.01
C ILE A 179 3.94 -3.96 -8.80
N MET A 180 3.52 -3.23 -7.75
CA MET A 180 4.12 -1.94 -7.41
C MET A 180 5.63 -2.05 -7.16
N HIS A 181 6.09 -3.12 -6.48
CA HIS A 181 7.52 -3.37 -6.28
C HIS A 181 8.26 -3.62 -7.59
N ALA A 182 7.69 -4.42 -8.48
CA ALA A 182 8.29 -4.72 -9.79
C ALA A 182 8.38 -3.45 -10.65
N GLU A 183 7.32 -2.66 -10.73
CA GLU A 183 7.32 -1.40 -11.48
C GLU A 183 8.28 -0.37 -10.87
N LEU A 184 8.34 -0.25 -9.54
CA LEU A 184 9.30 0.64 -8.89
C LEU A 184 10.75 0.17 -9.09
N ALA A 185 11.01 -1.14 -9.08
CA ALA A 185 12.34 -1.68 -9.40
C ALA A 185 12.75 -1.35 -10.84
N ARG A 186 11.81 -1.46 -11.80
CA ARG A 186 12.02 -1.01 -13.18
C ARG A 186 12.34 0.48 -13.25
N ALA A 187 11.58 1.30 -12.55
CA ALA A 187 11.81 2.75 -12.50
C ALA A 187 13.16 3.13 -11.88
N ARG A 188 13.71 2.28 -10.99
CA ARG A 188 15.06 2.43 -10.40
C ARG A 188 16.18 1.92 -11.29
N GLY A 189 15.87 1.24 -12.40
CA GLY A 189 16.88 0.78 -13.37
C GLY A 189 17.24 -0.71 -13.24
N ALA A 190 16.42 -1.53 -12.61
CA ALA A 190 16.59 -2.98 -12.66
C ALA A 190 16.69 -3.47 -14.11
N GLY A 191 17.70 -4.28 -14.39
CA GLY A 191 17.94 -4.83 -15.73
C GLY A 191 17.08 -6.05 -16.04
N LYS A 192 16.70 -6.81 -14.99
CA LYS A 192 15.77 -7.94 -15.10
C LYS A 192 14.81 -7.95 -13.93
N ILE A 193 13.56 -8.31 -14.21
CA ILE A 193 12.52 -8.46 -13.20
C ILE A 193 11.89 -9.84 -13.34
N PHE A 194 11.95 -10.62 -12.25
CA PHE A 194 11.31 -11.91 -12.15
C PHE A 194 10.13 -11.80 -11.19
N LEU A 195 8.93 -12.11 -11.67
CA LEU A 195 7.72 -12.13 -10.86
C LEU A 195 7.37 -13.57 -10.49
N LEU A 196 7.37 -13.87 -9.20
CA LEU A 196 7.10 -15.21 -8.68
C LEU A 196 5.76 -15.26 -7.95
N ASN A 197 4.98 -16.30 -8.18
CA ASN A 197 3.74 -16.52 -7.44
C ASN A 197 3.32 -17.98 -7.44
N ARG A 198 2.62 -18.40 -6.37
CA ARG A 198 2.06 -19.76 -6.27
C ARG A 198 0.89 -20.02 -7.22
N SER A 199 0.10 -18.98 -7.49
CA SER A 199 -1.07 -19.07 -8.37
C SER A 199 -0.73 -18.61 -9.78
N LYS A 200 -0.87 -19.49 -10.75
CA LYS A 200 -0.68 -19.22 -12.17
C LYS A 200 -1.59 -18.07 -12.66
N ASN A 201 -2.85 -18.06 -12.24
CA ASN A 201 -3.81 -17.03 -12.65
C ASN A 201 -3.33 -15.60 -12.32
N ARG A 202 -2.64 -15.41 -11.18
CA ARG A 202 -2.06 -14.11 -10.81
C ARG A 202 -0.88 -13.73 -11.71
N LEU A 203 -0.08 -14.68 -12.12
CA LEU A 203 1.01 -14.44 -13.08
C LEU A 203 0.46 -14.11 -14.46
N ASP A 204 -0.57 -14.84 -14.89
CA ASP A 204 -1.21 -14.63 -16.19
C ASP A 204 -1.86 -13.24 -16.26
N ALA A 205 -2.48 -12.77 -15.18
CA ALA A 205 -3.03 -11.41 -15.07
C ALA A 205 -1.97 -10.28 -15.13
N ALA A 206 -0.71 -10.61 -14.94
CA ALA A 206 0.42 -9.65 -15.00
C ALA A 206 1.24 -9.77 -16.30
N ARG A 207 0.87 -10.65 -17.23
CA ARG A 207 1.67 -10.96 -18.43
C ARG A 207 1.93 -9.76 -19.34
N ASP A 208 0.98 -8.88 -19.45
CA ASP A 208 1.06 -7.67 -20.27
C ASP A 208 1.99 -6.59 -19.68
N LEU A 209 2.48 -6.78 -18.45
CA LEU A 209 3.51 -5.92 -17.83
C LEU A 209 4.93 -6.21 -18.36
N ASN A 210 5.11 -7.27 -19.14
CA ASN A 210 6.35 -7.62 -19.84
C ASN A 210 7.57 -7.69 -18.91
N TYR A 211 7.48 -8.50 -17.82
CA TYR A 211 8.64 -8.86 -17.01
C TYR A 211 9.48 -9.96 -17.69
N ASP A 212 10.74 -10.07 -17.31
CA ASP A 212 11.69 -11.00 -17.92
C ASP A 212 11.37 -12.47 -17.61
N ALA A 213 10.76 -12.75 -16.46
CA ALA A 213 10.26 -14.08 -16.12
C ALA A 213 9.02 -14.02 -15.23
N TYR A 214 8.11 -14.99 -15.46
CA TYR A 214 6.93 -15.27 -14.65
C TYR A 214 7.04 -16.69 -14.13
N ILE A 215 7.39 -16.84 -12.86
CA ILE A 215 7.75 -18.13 -12.26
C ILE A 215 6.64 -18.60 -11.34
N GLU A 216 5.98 -19.71 -11.71
CA GLU A 216 5.08 -20.40 -10.79
C GLU A 216 5.91 -21.14 -9.76
N THR A 217 5.69 -20.81 -8.46
CA THR A 217 6.48 -21.38 -7.38
C THR A 217 6.02 -22.79 -7.04
N GLY A 218 6.91 -23.76 -7.19
CA GLY A 218 6.74 -25.14 -6.75
C GLY A 218 7.09 -25.34 -5.26
N ALA A 219 7.48 -26.56 -4.90
CA ALA A 219 7.84 -26.92 -3.54
C ALA A 219 9.09 -26.19 -3.02
N ASP A 220 10.01 -25.82 -3.93
CA ASP A 220 11.23 -25.06 -3.66
C ASP A 220 11.02 -23.54 -3.62
N GLY A 221 9.79 -23.06 -3.78
CA GLY A 221 9.47 -21.64 -3.82
C GLY A 221 9.96 -20.90 -5.07
N GLY A 222 10.39 -21.62 -6.12
CA GLY A 222 10.93 -21.06 -7.36
C GLY A 222 12.44 -20.76 -7.32
N VAL A 223 13.15 -21.25 -6.32
CA VAL A 223 14.60 -21.04 -6.14
C VAL A 223 15.38 -21.52 -7.36
N GLN A 224 15.16 -22.77 -7.77
CA GLN A 224 15.90 -23.35 -8.90
C GLN A 224 15.65 -22.56 -10.20
N ALA A 225 14.41 -22.14 -10.46
CA ALA A 225 14.08 -21.37 -11.67
C ALA A 225 14.80 -20.01 -11.70
N VAL A 226 14.94 -19.33 -10.55
CA VAL A 226 15.74 -18.08 -10.47
C VAL A 226 17.22 -18.35 -10.66
N LEU A 227 17.77 -19.41 -10.08
CA LEU A 227 19.17 -19.79 -10.28
C LEU A 227 19.45 -20.13 -11.74
N ASP A 228 18.60 -20.87 -12.42
CA ASP A 228 18.74 -21.22 -13.84
C ASP A 228 18.69 -19.96 -14.72
N ALA A 229 17.73 -19.04 -14.44
CA ALA A 229 17.59 -17.78 -15.18
C ALA A 229 18.76 -16.79 -14.95
N THR A 230 19.56 -17.03 -13.90
CA THR A 230 20.72 -16.21 -13.53
C THR A 230 22.05 -16.95 -13.70
N ASN A 231 22.10 -18.08 -14.40
CA ASN A 231 23.29 -18.94 -14.57
C ASN A 231 23.95 -19.33 -13.22
N GLY A 232 23.14 -19.60 -12.21
CA GLY A 232 23.58 -20.00 -10.86
C GLY A 232 23.99 -18.84 -9.96
N LEU A 233 23.95 -17.59 -10.42
CA LEU A 233 24.37 -16.43 -9.62
C LEU A 233 23.35 -16.03 -8.54
N GLY A 234 22.05 -16.23 -8.79
CA GLY A 234 20.95 -15.75 -7.96
C GLY A 234 20.60 -14.27 -8.25
N ALA A 235 19.52 -13.79 -7.67
CA ALA A 235 19.06 -12.41 -7.82
C ALA A 235 19.89 -11.43 -6.96
N ASN A 236 20.11 -10.21 -7.47
CA ASN A 236 20.78 -9.14 -6.70
C ASN A 236 19.88 -8.63 -5.58
N VAL A 237 18.59 -8.49 -5.86
CA VAL A 237 17.59 -8.06 -4.88
C VAL A 237 16.39 -9.01 -4.93
N VAL A 238 15.95 -9.45 -3.76
CA VAL A 238 14.74 -10.26 -3.62
C VAL A 238 13.76 -9.54 -2.71
N ILE A 239 12.52 -9.38 -3.16
CA ILE A 239 11.45 -8.70 -2.41
C ILE A 239 10.35 -9.71 -2.11
N VAL A 240 10.09 -9.97 -0.83
CA VAL A 240 9.11 -10.98 -0.40
C VAL A 240 7.86 -10.26 0.10
N THR A 241 6.81 -10.24 -0.73
CA THR A 241 5.52 -9.65 -0.38
C THR A 241 4.50 -10.68 0.13
N ALA A 242 4.88 -11.95 0.16
CA ALA A 242 4.06 -13.04 0.66
C ALA A 242 4.35 -13.31 2.14
N GLY A 243 3.33 -13.26 2.99
CA GLY A 243 3.44 -13.47 4.44
C GLY A 243 3.52 -14.96 4.82
N SER A 244 4.51 -15.71 4.32
CA SER A 244 4.76 -17.09 4.69
C SER A 244 6.24 -17.37 4.90
N ALA A 245 6.59 -18.19 5.89
CA ALA A 245 7.97 -18.59 6.20
C ALA A 245 8.64 -19.28 5.00
N ALA A 246 7.89 -20.11 4.25
CA ALA A 246 8.41 -20.77 3.05
C ALA A 246 8.83 -19.75 1.97
N ALA A 247 8.02 -18.71 1.71
CA ALA A 247 8.36 -17.67 0.73
C ALA A 247 9.58 -16.84 1.19
N GLN A 248 9.67 -16.52 2.48
CA GLN A 248 10.82 -15.78 3.03
C GLN A 248 12.11 -16.59 2.95
N ARG A 249 12.05 -17.89 3.24
CA ARG A 249 13.19 -18.80 3.10
C ARG A 249 13.62 -18.90 1.64
N ALA A 250 12.71 -19.18 0.73
CA ALA A 250 13.00 -19.22 -0.70
C ALA A 250 13.63 -17.90 -1.20
N GLY A 251 13.14 -16.76 -0.69
CA GLY A 251 13.72 -15.46 -0.98
C GLY A 251 15.19 -15.34 -0.56
N ILE A 252 15.56 -15.88 0.59
CA ILE A 252 16.97 -15.93 1.03
C ILE A 252 17.78 -16.84 0.11
N GLU A 253 17.28 -18.05 -0.18
CA GLU A 253 17.98 -19.10 -0.92
C GLU A 253 18.23 -18.74 -2.40
N MET A 254 17.33 -17.95 -3.04
CA MET A 254 17.52 -17.49 -4.43
C MET A 254 18.39 -16.24 -4.55
N THR A 255 18.83 -15.66 -3.43
CA THR A 255 19.63 -14.43 -3.43
C THR A 255 21.10 -14.72 -3.77
N GLY A 256 21.67 -13.93 -4.67
CA GLY A 256 23.07 -13.99 -5.04
C GLY A 256 24.02 -13.49 -3.95
N LYS A 257 25.34 -13.62 -4.17
CA LYS A 257 26.36 -13.03 -3.28
C LYS A 257 26.23 -11.52 -3.23
N MET A 258 26.41 -10.91 -2.05
CA MET A 258 26.22 -9.48 -1.79
C MET A 258 24.78 -9.00 -2.03
N GLY A 259 23.85 -9.91 -2.26
CA GLY A 259 22.45 -9.57 -2.54
C GLY A 259 21.68 -9.11 -1.30
N LYS A 260 20.49 -8.57 -1.54
CA LYS A 260 19.64 -7.98 -0.51
C LYS A 260 18.25 -8.61 -0.54
N VAL A 261 17.71 -8.93 0.62
CA VAL A 261 16.37 -9.49 0.77
C VAL A 261 15.50 -8.52 1.57
N CYS A 262 14.41 -8.05 0.96
CA CYS A 262 13.38 -7.26 1.64
C CYS A 262 12.27 -8.18 2.16
N LEU A 263 12.16 -8.32 3.46
CA LEU A 263 11.04 -8.98 4.14
C LEU A 263 9.91 -7.96 4.29
N PHE A 264 9.14 -7.77 3.20
CA PHE A 264 8.08 -6.76 3.15
C PHE A 264 6.83 -7.18 3.92
N ALA A 265 6.42 -8.43 3.80
CA ALA A 265 5.31 -8.97 4.55
C ALA A 265 5.77 -9.61 5.86
N GLY A 266 5.09 -9.30 6.95
CA GLY A 266 5.26 -10.02 8.21
C GLY A 266 4.67 -11.43 8.17
N LEU A 267 5.10 -12.30 9.08
CA LEU A 267 4.54 -13.64 9.28
C LEU A 267 3.26 -13.57 10.15
N PRO A 268 2.42 -14.62 10.12
CA PRO A 268 1.30 -14.74 11.05
C PRO A 268 1.76 -14.69 12.51
N LYS A 269 0.92 -14.10 13.39
CA LYS A 269 1.29 -13.89 14.81
C LYS A 269 1.49 -15.17 15.61
N ASP A 270 0.81 -16.23 15.21
CA ASP A 270 0.89 -17.58 15.80
C ASP A 270 2.08 -18.37 15.29
N THR A 271 2.66 -18.00 14.15
CA THR A 271 3.83 -18.64 13.52
C THR A 271 4.85 -17.60 13.04
N PRO A 272 5.42 -16.76 13.95
CA PRO A 272 6.25 -15.62 13.58
C PRO A 272 7.70 -15.99 13.26
N GLU A 273 8.06 -17.28 13.36
CA GLU A 273 9.44 -17.74 13.28
C GLU A 273 9.83 -18.12 11.85
N LEU A 274 11.08 -17.83 11.51
CA LEU A 274 11.73 -18.21 10.27
C LEU A 274 13.04 -18.94 10.55
N THR A 275 13.16 -20.20 10.11
CA THR A 275 14.39 -20.97 10.17
C THR A 275 15.09 -20.97 8.82
N PHE A 276 16.37 -20.61 8.78
CA PHE A 276 17.22 -20.61 7.59
C PHE A 276 18.68 -20.92 7.96
N ASP A 277 19.50 -21.27 6.97
CA ASP A 277 20.94 -21.49 7.14
C ASP A 277 21.67 -20.15 7.28
N VAL A 278 22.17 -19.87 8.49
CA VAL A 278 22.91 -18.65 8.80
C VAL A 278 24.24 -18.58 8.03
N ASN A 279 24.90 -19.72 7.78
CA ASN A 279 26.14 -19.78 7.02
C ASN A 279 25.92 -19.38 5.55
N PHE A 280 24.75 -19.71 4.99
CA PHE A 280 24.39 -19.26 3.64
C PHE A 280 24.37 -17.71 3.55
N VAL A 281 23.81 -17.05 4.56
CA VAL A 281 23.79 -15.57 4.64
C VAL A 281 25.20 -15.02 4.91
N HIS A 282 25.91 -15.61 5.88
CA HIS A 282 27.24 -15.17 6.31
C HIS A 282 28.28 -15.23 5.17
N TYR A 283 28.47 -16.40 4.56
CA TYR A 283 29.51 -16.58 3.53
C TYR A 283 29.18 -15.95 2.17
N ARG A 284 27.92 -15.54 1.97
CA ARG A 284 27.49 -14.81 0.79
C ARG A 284 27.34 -13.31 1.00
N GLN A 285 27.54 -12.81 2.23
CA GLN A 285 27.36 -11.42 2.63
C GLN A 285 25.97 -10.88 2.25
N ILE A 286 24.91 -11.67 2.47
CA ILE A 286 23.53 -11.28 2.16
C ILE A 286 23.01 -10.33 3.24
N THR A 287 22.33 -9.27 2.84
CA THR A 287 21.63 -8.36 3.75
C THR A 287 20.15 -8.73 3.83
N LEU A 288 19.64 -8.98 5.05
CA LEU A 288 18.21 -9.15 5.32
C LEU A 288 17.67 -7.84 5.90
N TYR A 289 16.62 -7.32 5.29
CA TYR A 289 16.01 -6.05 5.68
C TYR A 289 14.50 -6.21 5.94
N GLY A 290 14.05 -5.80 7.13
CA GLY A 290 12.63 -5.66 7.47
C GLY A 290 12.12 -4.27 7.16
N THR A 291 10.90 -4.15 6.67
CA THR A 291 10.26 -2.87 6.39
C THR A 291 8.90 -2.77 7.08
N PHE A 292 8.47 -1.56 7.41
CA PHE A 292 7.21 -1.30 8.06
C PHE A 292 6.65 0.06 7.69
N SER A 293 5.41 0.10 7.14
CA SER A 293 4.68 1.34 6.87
C SER A 293 5.45 2.37 6.01
N SER A 294 5.06 3.63 6.03
CA SER A 294 5.68 4.72 5.27
C SER A 294 5.66 6.04 6.04
N ALA A 295 6.51 6.98 5.64
CA ALA A 295 6.51 8.36 6.12
C ALA A 295 5.80 9.29 5.11
N PRO A 296 5.34 10.50 5.52
CA PRO A 296 4.69 11.45 4.61
C PRO A 296 5.48 11.77 3.34
N ARG A 297 6.82 11.84 3.41
CA ARG A 297 7.68 12.07 2.24
C ARG A 297 7.57 10.96 1.17
N HIS A 298 7.33 9.72 1.59
CA HIS A 298 7.13 8.61 0.65
C HIS A 298 5.79 8.75 -0.08
N ASN A 299 4.76 9.25 0.61
CA ASN A 299 3.45 9.51 0.01
C ASN A 299 3.53 10.63 -1.04
N ALA A 300 4.27 11.71 -0.76
CA ALA A 300 4.53 12.76 -1.75
C ALA A 300 5.26 12.22 -2.98
N LEU A 301 6.29 11.38 -2.78
CA LEU A 301 7.02 10.75 -3.89
C LEU A 301 6.14 9.76 -4.65
N ALA A 302 5.23 9.04 -3.98
CA ALA A 302 4.30 8.12 -4.63
C ALA A 302 3.37 8.84 -5.61
N VAL A 303 2.82 10.00 -5.22
CA VAL A 303 2.01 10.85 -6.12
C VAL A 303 2.82 11.26 -7.35
N GLU A 304 4.08 11.66 -7.17
CA GLU A 304 4.96 12.06 -8.27
C GLU A 304 5.30 10.90 -9.22
N LEU A 305 5.51 9.69 -8.70
CA LEU A 305 5.74 8.50 -9.53
C LEU A 305 4.50 8.12 -10.35
N ILE A 306 3.31 8.30 -9.80
CA ILE A 306 2.04 8.13 -10.53
C ILE A 306 1.93 9.24 -11.60
N ARG A 307 2.12 10.52 -11.24
CA ARG A 307 2.06 11.66 -12.15
C ARG A 307 3.01 11.52 -13.35
N SER A 308 4.22 11.07 -13.10
CA SER A 308 5.23 10.90 -14.16
C SER A 308 5.06 9.62 -14.99
N GLY A 309 4.01 8.80 -14.72
CA GLY A 309 3.76 7.54 -15.43
C GLY A 309 4.79 6.44 -15.13
N LYS A 310 5.66 6.63 -14.12
CA LYS A 310 6.60 5.59 -13.68
C LYS A 310 5.89 4.41 -13.01
N ILE A 311 4.74 4.68 -12.40
CA ILE A 311 3.81 3.69 -11.89
C ILE A 311 2.49 3.89 -12.61
N ASN A 312 2.07 2.90 -13.37
CA ASN A 312 0.80 2.92 -14.09
C ASN A 312 -0.33 2.42 -13.18
N ALA A 313 -1.22 3.33 -12.79
CA ALA A 313 -2.35 3.04 -11.92
C ALA A 313 -3.34 2.05 -12.56
N ASP A 314 -3.57 2.10 -13.88
CA ASP A 314 -4.53 1.24 -14.59
C ASP A 314 -4.19 -0.25 -14.46
N ARG A 315 -2.92 -0.56 -14.26
CA ARG A 315 -2.45 -1.95 -14.08
C ARG A 315 -2.71 -2.50 -12.67
N ILE A 316 -3.10 -1.63 -11.76
CA ILE A 316 -3.26 -1.93 -10.34
C ILE A 316 -4.71 -1.77 -9.90
N LEU A 317 -5.37 -0.69 -10.33
CA LEU A 317 -6.79 -0.44 -10.11
C LEU A 317 -7.62 -1.41 -10.96
N THR A 318 -8.49 -2.19 -10.32
CA THR A 318 -9.33 -3.16 -11.05
C THR A 318 -10.80 -3.05 -10.71
N HIS A 319 -11.14 -2.57 -9.53
CA HIS A 319 -12.52 -2.45 -9.09
C HIS A 319 -12.75 -1.14 -8.34
N ALA A 320 -13.89 -0.51 -8.60
CA ALA A 320 -14.46 0.55 -7.79
C ALA A 320 -15.83 0.12 -7.27
N VAL A 321 -16.06 0.30 -5.99
CA VAL A 321 -17.34 -0.02 -5.34
C VAL A 321 -17.89 1.22 -4.66
N SER A 322 -19.22 1.34 -4.59
CA SER A 322 -19.86 2.38 -3.80
C SER A 322 -19.60 2.17 -2.31
N LEU A 323 -19.81 3.21 -1.50
CA LEU A 323 -19.73 3.06 -0.05
C LEU A 323 -20.77 2.06 0.47
N ASP A 324 -21.95 2.02 -0.14
CA ASP A 324 -23.02 1.10 0.22
C ASP A 324 -22.62 -0.38 -0.05
N ASP A 325 -21.70 -0.61 -1.00
CA ASP A 325 -21.20 -1.93 -1.39
C ASP A 325 -19.88 -2.34 -0.70
N ILE A 326 -19.47 -1.68 0.36
CA ILE A 326 -18.14 -1.91 0.98
C ILE A 326 -17.92 -3.36 1.41
N VAL A 327 -18.95 -4.07 1.86
CA VAL A 327 -18.84 -5.49 2.24
C VAL A 327 -18.51 -6.35 1.03
N HIS A 328 -19.14 -6.08 -0.12
CA HIS A 328 -18.75 -6.69 -1.40
C HIS A 328 -17.29 -6.32 -1.76
N GLY A 329 -16.87 -5.09 -1.52
CA GLY A 329 -15.47 -4.68 -1.68
C GLY A 329 -14.50 -5.54 -0.85
N PHE A 330 -14.81 -5.83 0.41
CA PHE A 330 -14.02 -6.76 1.23
C PHE A 330 -14.01 -8.18 0.66
N ASP A 331 -15.15 -8.68 0.16
CA ASP A 331 -15.23 -10.01 -0.46
C ASP A 331 -14.38 -10.10 -1.74
N LEU A 332 -14.37 -9.08 -2.58
CA LEU A 332 -13.49 -9.01 -3.76
C LEU A 332 -12.00 -9.10 -3.37
N VAL A 333 -11.59 -8.39 -2.32
CA VAL A 333 -10.19 -8.44 -1.81
C VAL A 333 -9.87 -9.82 -1.22
N GLU A 334 -10.77 -10.41 -0.45
CA GLU A 334 -10.60 -11.73 0.18
C GLU A 334 -10.45 -12.84 -0.85
N HIS A 335 -11.34 -12.88 -1.84
CA HIS A 335 -11.32 -13.87 -2.91
C HIS A 335 -10.29 -13.56 -4.00
N ARG A 336 -9.56 -12.44 -3.85
CA ARG A 336 -8.54 -12.01 -4.82
C ARG A 336 -9.10 -11.87 -6.24
N ALA A 337 -10.33 -11.42 -6.36
CA ALA A 337 -11.04 -11.28 -7.64
C ALA A 337 -10.39 -10.23 -8.54
N GLY A 338 -9.73 -9.21 -7.94
CA GLY A 338 -8.97 -8.18 -8.64
C GLY A 338 -7.59 -7.91 -8.04
N MET A 339 -6.91 -6.88 -8.53
CA MET A 339 -5.66 -6.38 -7.93
C MET A 339 -5.98 -5.40 -6.81
N ARG A 340 -6.64 -4.27 -7.10
CA ARG A 340 -6.99 -3.26 -6.10
C ARG A 340 -8.46 -2.89 -6.21
N VAL A 341 -9.11 -2.80 -5.06
CA VAL A 341 -10.52 -2.39 -4.91
C VAL A 341 -10.53 -1.04 -4.22
N THR A 342 -11.22 -0.05 -4.78
CA THR A 342 -11.33 1.30 -4.24
C THR A 342 -12.79 1.60 -3.91
N VAL A 343 -13.05 2.09 -2.70
CA VAL A 343 -14.36 2.60 -2.28
C VAL A 343 -14.50 4.03 -2.75
N VAL A 344 -15.58 4.34 -3.43
CA VAL A 344 -15.93 5.67 -3.95
C VAL A 344 -17.26 6.09 -3.32
N PRO A 345 -17.26 7.04 -2.37
CA PRO A 345 -18.49 7.44 -1.68
C PRO A 345 -19.56 8.04 -2.61
N HIS A 346 -19.14 8.75 -3.66
CA HIS A 346 -20.01 9.42 -4.64
C HIS A 346 -19.54 9.09 -6.06
N LEU A 347 -19.96 7.94 -6.59
CA LEU A 347 -19.57 7.46 -7.93
C LEU A 347 -19.93 8.47 -9.04
N GLU A 348 -21.04 9.17 -8.91
CA GLU A 348 -21.51 10.16 -9.86
C GLU A 348 -20.61 11.40 -9.95
N GLU A 349 -19.93 11.75 -8.87
CA GLU A 349 -18.99 12.88 -8.83
C GLU A 349 -17.63 12.55 -9.48
N LEU A 350 -17.33 11.26 -9.71
CA LEU A 350 -16.08 10.78 -10.30
C LEU A 350 -16.25 10.22 -11.72
N ALA A 351 -17.29 10.61 -12.43
CA ALA A 351 -17.56 10.10 -13.78
C ALA A 351 -16.36 10.33 -14.73
N GLU A 352 -15.70 11.50 -14.66
CA GLU A 352 -14.51 11.81 -15.46
C GLU A 352 -13.30 10.98 -15.07
N ASP A 353 -13.06 10.79 -13.76
CA ASP A 353 -11.96 9.95 -13.25
C ASP A 353 -12.17 8.49 -13.65
N LEU A 354 -13.41 7.98 -13.49
CA LEU A 354 -13.77 6.61 -13.90
C LEU A 354 -13.55 6.36 -15.40
N ALA A 355 -13.85 7.38 -16.23
CA ALA A 355 -13.64 7.29 -17.67
C ALA A 355 -12.16 7.20 -18.09
N ARG A 356 -11.22 7.61 -17.23
CA ARG A 356 -9.78 7.47 -17.46
C ARG A 356 -9.31 6.01 -17.28
N HIS A 357 -10.09 5.17 -16.61
CA HIS A 357 -9.79 3.77 -16.31
C HIS A 357 -10.78 2.83 -17.01
N PRO A 358 -10.68 2.62 -18.33
CA PRO A 358 -11.69 1.90 -19.12
C PRO A 358 -11.86 0.43 -18.73
N ASP A 359 -10.83 -0.20 -18.15
CA ASP A 359 -10.86 -1.61 -17.70
C ASP A 359 -11.34 -1.77 -16.25
N LEU A 360 -11.65 -0.66 -15.57
CA LEU A 360 -12.10 -0.67 -14.18
C LEU A 360 -13.53 -1.21 -14.07
N VAL A 361 -13.73 -2.25 -13.29
CA VAL A 361 -15.05 -2.81 -12.98
C VAL A 361 -15.71 -1.95 -11.90
N VAL A 362 -16.85 -1.32 -12.21
CA VAL A 362 -17.59 -0.48 -11.28
C VAL A 362 -18.81 -1.22 -10.78
N SER A 363 -18.88 -1.47 -9.46
CA SER A 363 -20.06 -2.02 -8.78
C SER A 363 -20.89 -0.89 -8.17
N LYS A 364 -22.17 -0.87 -8.54
CA LYS A 364 -23.17 0.05 -7.98
C LYS A 364 -24.13 -0.79 -7.15
N GLY A 365 -24.30 -0.46 -5.89
CA GLY A 365 -25.23 -1.11 -4.96
C GLY A 365 -26.67 -1.08 -5.42
#